data_f4a54c056c5f115de14bd3f2f68dfb94
#
_entry.id   f4a54c056c5f115de14bd3f2f68dfb94
#
_cell.length_a   1.000
_cell.length_b   1.000
_cell.length_c   1.000
_cell.angle_alpha   90.00
_cell.angle_beta   90.00
_cell.angle_gamma   90.00
#
_symmetry.space_group_name_H-M   'P 1'
#
loop_
_entity.id
_entity.type
_entity.pdbx_description
1 polymer ?
#
loop_
_entity_poly.entity_id
_entity_poly.type
_entity_poly.pdbx_seq_one_letter_code
_entity_poly.pdbx_strand_id
1 'polypeptide(L)'
;MAASRNFRISYISSPEVKFLTSIVTRFNPRTTKLVLRFLGQNETEPTTNQTYGSLLTNLTLIKRFAQVILVPKSYIWPVGSDLYLQPSTSLVVDAHKAGLEVFASDFANDKDLAYNYSFDPVQEYLQFVDNGLFAVDGVLSDHPITPSAAFDCLFNLGKNPTQVTPLIISYEGASGDYPGCTDLAYQKAVSDGADIIDCPVQMTSDGIPICLGSINLLDRTSVAQLRFTNLTTTIPVLQSGAGVFTFSLTWDEIQRLKRNVQAPCNAAYLAANQGLSVTDAVMDVLNKSRINTQRTKKILIESSDSAVLKLFKARSNRHELVYEVDENIRDALDSTIADISEFANSVIIGKESVFPRSSAFLGDQTDVVEKLHAFKLPVYVQFFDNEFVSQPWDFFSDPYVEINSYVNGADVNGVITSYPATASKYRSKFIYLVTL
;
A
#
# COMPACT_ATOMS: atom_id res chain seq x y z
N MET A 1 37.92 -12.53 18.22
CA MET A 1 37.95 -12.45 16.73
C MET A 1 37.92 -11.03 16.18
N ALA A 2 37.10 -10.11 16.69
CA ALA A 2 37.01 -8.73 16.18
C ALA A 2 38.31 -7.91 16.34
N ALA A 3 39.06 -8.12 17.42
CA ALA A 3 40.31 -7.39 17.68
C ALA A 3 41.43 -7.64 16.63
N SER A 4 41.40 -8.76 15.92
CA SER A 4 42.44 -9.13 14.94
C SER A 4 42.24 -8.50 13.54
N ARG A 5 41.11 -7.77 13.28
CA ARG A 5 40.78 -7.24 11.97
C ARG A 5 40.60 -5.71 11.94
N ASN A 6 41.05 -4.96 12.95
CA ASN A 6 40.88 -3.49 13.08
C ASN A 6 39.42 -3.01 12.96
N PHE A 7 38.41 -3.84 13.27
CA PHE A 7 37.02 -3.38 13.31
C PHE A 7 36.76 -2.58 14.58
N ARG A 8 36.25 -1.37 14.42
CA ARG A 8 35.74 -0.56 15.52
C ARG A 8 34.38 -1.08 15.93
N ILE A 9 34.23 -1.56 17.16
CA ILE A 9 32.95 -1.95 17.74
C ILE A 9 32.32 -0.71 18.36
N SER A 10 31.21 -0.21 17.80
CA SER A 10 30.51 0.97 18.31
C SER A 10 29.57 0.65 19.47
N TYR A 11 28.96 -0.54 19.47
CA TYR A 11 27.97 -0.97 20.47
C TYR A 11 28.20 -2.40 20.88
N ILE A 12 28.05 -2.67 22.19
CA ILE A 12 28.00 -4.03 22.76
C ILE A 12 26.68 -4.16 23.51
N SER A 13 25.84 -5.09 23.10
CA SER A 13 24.53 -5.29 23.69
C SER A 13 24.43 -6.62 24.43
N SER A 14 23.77 -6.62 25.58
CA SER A 14 23.39 -7.81 26.32
C SER A 14 22.10 -7.61 27.08
N PRO A 15 21.26 -8.65 27.23
CA PRO A 15 20.12 -8.60 28.14
C PRO A 15 20.53 -8.78 29.63
N GLU A 16 21.75 -9.17 29.91
CA GLU A 16 22.21 -9.48 31.27
C GLU A 16 22.90 -8.26 31.92
N VAL A 17 22.33 -7.77 33.02
CA VAL A 17 22.83 -6.63 33.80
C VAL A 17 24.24 -6.93 34.35
N LYS A 18 24.46 -8.14 34.90
CA LYS A 18 25.73 -8.52 35.51
C LYS A 18 26.86 -8.61 34.48
N PHE A 19 26.57 -9.06 33.26
CA PHE A 19 27.53 -9.06 32.17
C PHE A 19 27.98 -7.63 31.84
N LEU A 20 27.06 -6.71 31.58
CA LEU A 20 27.40 -5.32 31.25
C LEU A 20 28.16 -4.63 32.39
N THR A 21 27.74 -4.85 33.64
CA THR A 21 28.40 -4.29 34.81
C THR A 21 29.85 -4.80 34.91
N SER A 22 30.12 -6.07 34.55
CA SER A 22 31.47 -6.67 34.62
C SER A 22 32.43 -6.10 33.57
N ILE A 23 31.93 -5.52 32.49
CA ILE A 23 32.75 -5.01 31.38
C ILE A 23 32.75 -3.47 31.28
N VAL A 24 31.94 -2.76 32.05
CA VAL A 24 31.76 -1.30 31.92
C VAL A 24 33.07 -0.51 32.00
N THR A 25 34.02 -0.96 32.84
CA THR A 25 35.33 -0.31 32.99
C THR A 25 36.34 -0.67 31.89
N ARG A 26 36.02 -1.65 31.03
CA ARG A 26 36.92 -2.16 29.98
C ARG A 26 36.77 -1.39 28.65
N PHE A 27 35.72 -0.61 28.50
CA PHE A 27 35.43 0.12 27.27
C PHE A 27 35.31 1.62 27.55
N ASN A 28 35.82 2.42 26.61
CA ASN A 28 35.63 3.86 26.64
C ASN A 28 34.24 4.17 26.02
N PRO A 29 33.30 4.77 26.76
CA PRO A 29 31.93 5.04 26.27
C PRO A 29 31.89 6.04 25.10
N ARG A 30 32.97 6.77 24.79
CA ARG A 30 33.09 7.59 23.60
C ARG A 30 33.34 6.81 22.30
N THR A 31 33.87 5.59 22.44
CA THR A 31 34.22 4.73 21.29
C THR A 31 33.32 3.51 21.19
N THR A 32 32.93 2.95 22.34
CA THR A 32 32.10 1.75 22.43
C THR A 32 31.07 1.94 23.54
N LYS A 33 29.80 2.03 23.17
CA LYS A 33 28.68 2.17 24.10
C LYS A 33 28.16 0.79 24.50
N LEU A 34 27.83 0.64 25.77
CA LEU A 34 27.16 -0.55 26.29
C LEU A 34 25.66 -0.37 26.22
N VAL A 35 24.96 -1.38 25.73
CA VAL A 35 23.53 -1.40 25.48
C VAL A 35 22.86 -2.46 26.35
N LEU A 36 21.96 -2.04 27.25
CA LEU A 36 21.10 -2.99 27.95
C LEU A 36 19.92 -3.33 27.02
N ARG A 37 19.86 -4.59 26.59
CA ARG A 37 18.76 -5.11 25.79
C ARG A 37 17.63 -5.60 26.68
N PHE A 38 16.46 -5.03 26.51
CA PHE A 38 15.23 -5.47 27.16
C PHE A 38 14.57 -6.58 26.35
N LEU A 39 14.04 -7.58 27.04
CA LEU A 39 13.16 -8.61 26.51
C LEU A 39 11.71 -8.28 26.88
N GLY A 40 10.80 -9.26 26.89
CA GLY A 40 9.40 -9.03 27.24
C GLY A 40 9.23 -8.45 28.65
N GLN A 41 8.24 -7.58 28.86
CA GLN A 41 8.05 -6.86 30.13
C GLN A 41 7.96 -7.78 31.35
N ASN A 42 7.34 -8.95 31.18
CA ASN A 42 7.13 -9.94 32.24
C ASN A 42 8.28 -10.97 32.34
N GLU A 43 9.23 -10.92 31.42
CA GLU A 43 10.40 -11.79 31.46
C GLU A 43 11.38 -11.36 32.58
N THR A 44 11.97 -12.33 33.21
CA THR A 44 12.89 -12.10 34.34
C THR A 44 14.32 -11.98 33.83
N GLU A 45 15.01 -10.91 34.19
CA GLU A 45 16.45 -10.76 33.99
C GLU A 45 17.18 -11.71 34.93
N PRO A 46 18.01 -12.65 34.38
CA PRO A 46 18.48 -13.80 35.14
C PRO A 46 19.48 -13.45 36.26
N THR A 47 20.13 -12.29 36.20
CA THR A 47 21.19 -11.92 37.15
C THR A 47 20.70 -11.05 38.30
N THR A 48 19.60 -10.33 38.13
CA THR A 48 18.97 -9.50 39.18
C THR A 48 17.69 -10.10 39.74
N ASN A 49 17.13 -11.09 39.06
CA ASN A 49 15.84 -11.71 39.37
C ASN A 49 14.68 -10.72 39.38
N GLN A 50 14.79 -9.63 38.61
CA GLN A 50 13.75 -8.65 38.42
C GLN A 50 13.16 -8.79 37.00
N THR A 51 11.89 -8.43 36.79
CA THR A 51 11.34 -8.37 35.44
C THR A 51 11.91 -7.18 34.67
N TYR A 52 12.04 -7.31 33.33
CA TYR A 52 12.51 -6.18 32.51
C TYR A 52 11.62 -4.95 32.65
N GLY A 53 10.31 -5.14 32.78
CA GLY A 53 9.39 -4.01 33.07
C GLY A 53 9.71 -3.31 34.40
N SER A 54 10.11 -4.07 35.44
CA SER A 54 10.54 -3.51 36.73
C SER A 54 11.87 -2.76 36.64
N LEU A 55 12.84 -3.25 35.85
CA LEU A 55 14.11 -2.59 35.64
C LEU A 55 13.98 -1.20 35.03
N LEU A 56 13.01 -0.98 34.16
CA LEU A 56 12.75 0.33 33.54
C LEU A 56 12.34 1.41 34.55
N THR A 57 11.83 1.05 35.70
CA THR A 57 11.48 2.04 36.74
C THR A 57 12.70 2.76 37.31
N ASN A 58 13.91 2.24 37.08
CA ASN A 58 15.13 2.83 37.60
C ASN A 58 16.20 3.11 36.52
N LEU A 59 15.88 4.02 35.62
CA LEU A 59 16.76 4.45 34.53
C LEU A 59 18.11 5.00 35.03
N THR A 60 18.11 5.66 36.20
CA THR A 60 19.33 6.19 36.82
C THR A 60 20.30 5.09 37.22
N LEU A 61 19.79 3.94 37.63
CA LEU A 61 20.65 2.76 37.93
C LEU A 61 21.24 2.22 36.64
N ILE A 62 20.47 2.08 35.60
CA ILE A 62 20.92 1.58 34.29
C ILE A 62 22.03 2.46 33.73
N LYS A 63 21.92 3.79 33.84
CA LYS A 63 22.94 4.74 33.40
C LYS A 63 24.34 4.51 33.97
N ARG A 64 24.43 3.83 35.12
CA ARG A 64 25.73 3.53 35.74
C ARG A 64 26.57 2.51 34.96
N PHE A 65 25.92 1.66 34.15
CA PHE A 65 26.63 0.58 33.43
C PHE A 65 26.28 0.50 31.94
N ALA A 66 25.25 1.23 31.47
CA ALA A 66 24.89 1.30 30.06
C ALA A 66 24.66 2.77 29.61
N GLN A 67 24.95 3.07 28.37
CA GLN A 67 24.71 4.37 27.75
C GLN A 67 23.45 4.35 26.92
N VAL A 68 23.01 3.15 26.51
CA VAL A 68 21.87 2.94 25.61
C VAL A 68 20.97 1.87 26.20
N ILE A 69 19.68 2.02 26.04
CA ILE A 69 18.69 0.95 26.21
C ILE A 69 18.16 0.54 24.84
N LEU A 70 18.07 -0.76 24.59
CA LEU A 70 17.44 -1.34 23.43
C LEU A 70 16.15 -2.03 23.89
N VAL A 71 15.02 -1.50 23.50
CA VAL A 71 13.70 -1.95 23.97
C VAL A 71 12.82 -2.43 22.81
N PRO A 72 11.98 -3.47 23.01
CA PRO A 72 10.92 -3.78 22.06
C PRO A 72 10.08 -2.55 21.72
N LYS A 73 9.71 -2.36 20.46
CA LYS A 73 8.89 -1.21 20.01
C LYS A 73 7.59 -1.06 20.80
N SER A 74 7.03 -2.17 21.28
CA SER A 74 5.81 -2.20 22.10
C SER A 74 5.95 -1.53 23.48
N TYR A 75 7.16 -1.30 23.98
CA TYR A 75 7.40 -0.52 25.19
C TYR A 75 7.19 0.98 24.98
N ILE A 76 7.32 1.43 23.75
CA ILE A 76 7.21 2.85 23.34
C ILE A 76 5.80 3.13 22.80
N TRP A 77 5.36 2.34 21.82
CA TRP A 77 4.04 2.38 21.24
C TRP A 77 3.36 1.01 21.41
N PRO A 78 2.60 0.80 22.50
CA PRO A 78 1.83 -0.42 22.68
C PRO A 78 0.77 -0.58 21.60
N VAL A 79 0.51 -1.80 21.18
CA VAL A 79 -0.57 -2.16 20.25
C VAL A 79 -1.64 -2.92 21.03
N GLY A 80 -2.90 -2.51 20.87
CA GLY A 80 -4.05 -3.17 21.48
C GLY A 80 -4.35 -4.53 20.87
N SER A 81 -5.20 -5.30 21.51
CA SER A 81 -5.69 -6.58 20.95
C SER A 81 -6.54 -6.42 19.70
N ASP A 82 -6.96 -5.21 19.39
CA ASP A 82 -7.66 -4.77 18.18
C ASP A 82 -6.69 -4.37 17.04
N LEU A 83 -5.38 -4.54 17.26
CA LEU A 83 -4.29 -4.16 16.36
C LEU A 83 -4.17 -2.65 16.08
N TYR A 84 -4.75 -1.80 16.93
CA TYR A 84 -4.54 -0.35 16.88
C TYR A 84 -3.54 0.13 17.92
N LEU A 85 -2.82 1.22 17.56
CA LEU A 85 -1.86 1.86 18.48
C LEU A 85 -2.58 2.41 19.71
N GLN A 86 -2.01 2.12 20.88
CA GLN A 86 -2.34 2.80 22.12
C GLN A 86 -1.53 4.11 22.25
N PRO A 87 -1.87 5.01 23.15
CA PRO A 87 -1.04 6.17 23.42
C PRO A 87 0.41 5.79 23.73
N SER A 88 1.36 6.58 23.23
CA SER A 88 2.79 6.34 23.52
C SER A 88 3.09 6.45 25.00
N THR A 89 4.06 5.67 25.44
CA THR A 89 4.57 5.78 26.81
C THR A 89 5.53 6.97 26.96
N SER A 90 5.84 7.37 28.19
CA SER A 90 6.87 8.39 28.47
C SER A 90 8.32 7.87 28.37
N LEU A 91 8.52 6.59 28.05
CA LEU A 91 9.80 5.91 28.17
C LEU A 91 10.96 6.64 27.46
N VAL A 92 10.76 7.07 26.22
CA VAL A 92 11.84 7.74 25.44
C VAL A 92 12.21 9.07 26.10
N VAL A 93 11.22 9.86 26.47
CA VAL A 93 11.43 11.17 27.12
C VAL A 93 12.12 11.00 28.48
N ASP A 94 11.72 10.01 29.25
CA ASP A 94 12.28 9.76 30.60
C ASP A 94 13.71 9.18 30.51
N ALA A 95 13.97 8.32 29.54
CA ALA A 95 15.32 7.81 29.25
C ALA A 95 16.27 8.93 28.82
N HIS A 96 15.84 9.82 27.93
CA HIS A 96 16.62 10.98 27.51
C HIS A 96 16.90 11.93 28.71
N LYS A 97 15.93 12.18 29.59
CA LYS A 97 16.15 12.95 30.82
C LYS A 97 17.20 12.28 31.74
N ALA A 98 17.23 10.97 31.77
CA ALA A 98 18.26 10.21 32.52
C ALA A 98 19.61 10.16 31.78
N GLY A 99 19.72 10.72 30.57
CA GLY A 99 20.90 10.73 29.73
C GLY A 99 21.19 9.40 29.03
N LEU A 100 20.19 8.55 28.86
CA LEU A 100 20.26 7.29 28.09
C LEU A 100 19.77 7.53 26.66
N GLU A 101 20.47 6.95 25.70
CA GLU A 101 19.95 6.80 24.33
C GLU A 101 18.95 5.63 24.28
N VAL A 102 17.98 5.72 23.39
CA VAL A 102 16.93 4.71 23.23
C VAL A 102 16.97 4.14 21.82
N PHE A 103 17.19 2.84 21.73
CA PHE A 103 17.03 2.08 20.49
C PHE A 103 15.76 1.25 20.59
N ALA A 104 14.99 1.20 19.53
CA ALA A 104 13.80 0.36 19.43
C ALA A 104 14.07 -0.89 18.58
N SER A 105 13.55 -2.05 18.99
CA SER A 105 13.70 -3.33 18.30
C SER A 105 12.37 -3.92 17.84
N ASP A 106 12.44 -5.09 17.21
CA ASP A 106 11.33 -5.92 16.73
C ASP A 106 10.63 -5.35 15.49
N PHE A 107 11.36 -4.57 14.70
CA PHE A 107 10.90 -4.13 13.40
C PHE A 107 11.13 -5.22 12.35
N ALA A 108 10.06 -5.65 11.69
CA ALA A 108 10.09 -6.61 10.60
C ALA A 108 8.95 -6.30 9.63
N ASN A 109 9.26 -6.21 8.33
CA ASN A 109 8.28 -5.87 7.30
C ASN A 109 7.29 -7.01 7.02
N ASP A 110 7.68 -8.24 7.33
CA ASP A 110 6.95 -9.49 7.10
C ASP A 110 6.14 -9.96 8.33
N LYS A 111 5.78 -9.03 9.21
CA LYS A 111 4.92 -9.26 10.37
C LYS A 111 3.73 -8.32 10.39
N ASP A 112 2.72 -8.67 11.16
CA ASP A 112 1.56 -7.82 11.36
C ASP A 112 1.97 -6.45 11.90
N LEU A 113 1.54 -5.39 11.21
CA LEU A 113 1.68 -4.00 11.63
C LEU A 113 0.38 -3.51 12.26
N ALA A 114 0.48 -2.50 13.11
CA ALA A 114 -0.72 -1.82 13.56
C ALA A 114 -1.49 -1.20 12.38
N TYR A 115 -2.82 -1.31 12.38
CA TYR A 115 -3.67 -0.79 11.29
C TYR A 115 -3.50 0.72 11.05
N ASN A 116 -3.03 1.46 12.06
CA ASN A 116 -2.66 2.89 11.92
C ASN A 116 -1.59 3.14 10.85
N TYR A 117 -0.81 2.12 10.49
CA TYR A 117 0.25 2.23 9.48
C TYR A 117 -0.19 1.85 8.08
N SER A 118 -1.45 1.42 7.87
CA SER A 118 -1.98 0.99 6.56
C SER A 118 -1.06 -0.04 5.89
N PHE A 119 -0.53 -0.99 6.68
CA PHE A 119 0.44 -2.01 6.28
C PHE A 119 1.73 -1.46 5.64
N ASP A 120 2.02 -0.16 5.81
CA ASP A 120 3.23 0.50 5.31
C ASP A 120 4.34 0.47 6.38
N PRO A 121 5.38 -0.37 6.23
CA PRO A 121 6.45 -0.48 7.23
C PRO A 121 7.23 0.84 7.39
N VAL A 122 7.35 1.65 6.35
CA VAL A 122 8.02 2.95 6.43
C VAL A 122 7.27 3.90 7.38
N GLN A 123 5.93 3.83 7.41
CA GLN A 123 5.14 4.62 8.37
C GLN A 123 5.42 4.20 9.81
N GLU A 124 5.61 2.90 10.05
CA GLU A 124 6.02 2.43 11.37
C GLU A 124 7.35 3.05 11.78
N TYR A 125 8.40 2.98 10.95
CA TYR A 125 9.70 3.58 11.31
C TYR A 125 9.61 5.09 11.54
N LEU A 126 8.90 5.81 10.69
CA LEU A 126 8.73 7.26 10.82
C LEU A 126 8.02 7.64 12.12
N GLN A 127 7.06 6.83 12.59
CA GLN A 127 6.37 7.06 13.86
C GLN A 127 7.32 7.06 15.07
N PHE A 128 8.45 6.36 15.00
CA PHE A 128 9.45 6.31 16.08
C PHE A 128 10.48 7.44 16.02
N VAL A 129 10.65 8.12 14.88
CA VAL A 129 11.68 9.13 14.70
C VAL A 129 11.15 10.53 14.36
N ASP A 130 9.92 10.64 13.86
CA ASP A 130 9.32 11.91 13.44
C ASP A 130 7.83 12.00 13.81
N ASN A 131 7.53 11.95 15.11
CA ASN A 131 6.15 12.04 15.63
C ASN A 131 5.83 13.38 16.32
N GLY A 132 6.78 14.30 16.38
CA GLY A 132 6.61 15.60 17.03
C GLY A 132 6.66 15.59 18.56
N LEU A 133 6.77 14.43 19.21
CA LEU A 133 6.82 14.27 20.67
C LEU A 133 8.20 13.85 21.17
N PHE A 134 8.78 12.86 20.49
CA PHE A 134 10.10 12.31 20.77
C PHE A 134 10.69 11.69 19.49
N ALA A 135 11.97 11.38 19.51
CA ALA A 135 12.64 10.54 18.52
C ALA A 135 13.47 9.48 19.24
N VAL A 136 13.46 8.23 18.77
CA VAL A 136 14.43 7.23 19.19
C VAL A 136 15.78 7.49 18.52
N ASP A 137 16.88 7.10 19.17
CA ASP A 137 18.23 7.32 18.67
C ASP A 137 18.68 6.25 17.67
N GLY A 138 17.92 5.16 17.54
CA GLY A 138 18.20 4.09 16.59
C GLY A 138 17.12 3.03 16.57
N VAL A 139 17.15 2.22 15.50
CA VAL A 139 16.26 1.07 15.33
C VAL A 139 17.05 -0.20 15.02
N LEU A 140 16.56 -1.34 15.50
CA LEU A 140 17.04 -2.67 15.15
C LEU A 140 15.96 -3.37 14.32
N SER A 141 16.28 -3.67 13.07
CA SER A 141 15.36 -4.18 12.07
C SER A 141 15.87 -5.46 11.44
N ASP A 142 14.95 -6.37 11.10
CA ASP A 142 15.23 -7.55 10.28
C ASP A 142 15.43 -7.15 8.79
N HIS A 143 14.87 -6.00 8.38
CA HIS A 143 14.96 -5.45 7.03
C HIS A 143 15.63 -4.06 7.02
N PRO A 144 16.97 -3.97 7.18
CA PRO A 144 17.66 -2.68 7.40
C PRO A 144 17.59 -1.70 6.23
N ILE A 145 17.25 -2.16 5.03
CA ILE A 145 17.07 -1.31 3.86
C ILE A 145 15.90 -0.33 4.06
N THR A 146 14.81 -0.78 4.66
CA THR A 146 13.59 0.01 4.85
C THR A 146 13.79 1.21 5.78
N PRO A 147 14.32 1.06 7.02
CA PRO A 147 14.62 2.22 7.85
C PRO A 147 15.72 3.11 7.25
N SER A 148 16.70 2.55 6.54
CA SER A 148 17.72 3.34 5.84
C SER A 148 17.06 4.27 4.82
N ALA A 149 16.20 3.75 3.96
CA ALA A 149 15.48 4.55 2.97
C ALA A 149 14.51 5.57 3.62
N ALA A 150 13.83 5.18 4.72
CA ALA A 150 12.95 6.07 5.47
C ALA A 150 13.70 7.28 6.06
N PHE A 151 14.88 7.04 6.63
CA PHE A 151 15.68 8.10 7.27
C PHE A 151 16.39 8.98 6.26
N ASP A 152 16.92 8.42 5.17
CA ASP A 152 17.51 9.21 4.07
C ASP A 152 16.51 10.20 3.50
N CYS A 153 15.24 9.86 3.45
CA CYS A 153 14.18 10.76 3.04
C CYS A 153 14.06 11.98 3.98
N LEU A 154 14.11 11.79 5.31
CA LEU A 154 14.04 12.90 6.27
C LEU A 154 15.22 13.88 6.12
N PHE A 155 16.42 13.37 5.81
CA PHE A 155 17.63 14.20 5.65
C PHE A 155 17.72 14.94 4.30
N ASN A 156 16.97 14.50 3.28
CA ASN A 156 17.06 15.04 1.93
C ASN A 156 15.86 15.91 1.51
N LEU A 157 14.97 16.28 2.43
CA LEU A 157 13.88 17.22 2.18
C LEU A 157 14.41 18.56 1.65
N GLY A 158 14.19 18.85 0.36
CA GLY A 158 14.50 20.17 -0.23
C GLY A 158 15.35 20.19 -1.51
N LYS A 159 15.74 19.07 -2.10
CA LYS A 159 16.48 19.02 -3.37
C LYS A 159 15.54 18.72 -4.54
N ASN A 160 15.52 19.55 -5.58
CA ASN A 160 14.67 19.40 -6.77
C ASN A 160 15.17 18.31 -7.72
N PRO A 161 14.32 17.37 -8.18
CA PRO A 161 14.64 16.38 -9.19
C PRO A 161 13.95 16.65 -10.54
N THR A 162 14.56 16.13 -11.57
CA THR A 162 14.00 16.02 -12.93
C THR A 162 13.67 14.54 -13.22
N GLN A 163 12.49 14.06 -12.84
CA GLN A 163 12.09 12.69 -13.16
C GLN A 163 10.62 12.60 -13.54
N VAL A 164 10.30 11.63 -14.41
CA VAL A 164 8.93 11.27 -14.77
C VAL A 164 8.17 10.85 -13.51
N THR A 165 7.11 11.56 -13.19
CA THR A 165 6.27 11.27 -12.04
C THR A 165 5.23 10.23 -12.47
N PRO A 166 5.22 9.01 -11.91
CA PRO A 166 4.21 8.01 -12.22
C PRO A 166 2.83 8.53 -11.83
N LEU A 167 1.81 8.21 -12.62
CA LEU A 167 0.43 8.44 -12.23
C LEU A 167 0.04 7.50 -11.10
N ILE A 168 -0.64 8.04 -10.12
CA ILE A 168 -1.20 7.28 -8.99
C ILE A 168 -2.70 7.16 -9.22
N ILE A 169 -3.14 5.94 -9.50
CA ILE A 169 -4.53 5.59 -9.72
C ILE A 169 -5.02 4.84 -8.48
N SER A 170 -6.04 5.37 -7.81
CA SER A 170 -6.62 4.70 -6.65
C SER A 170 -7.60 3.62 -7.10
N TYR A 171 -7.42 2.38 -6.62
CA TYR A 171 -8.36 1.29 -6.87
C TYR A 171 -9.59 1.42 -5.96
N GLU A 172 -10.75 1.74 -6.53
CA GLU A 172 -12.00 1.97 -5.80
C GLU A 172 -11.91 3.06 -4.69
N GLY A 173 -10.99 4.01 -4.82
CA GLY A 173 -10.57 4.93 -3.77
C GLY A 173 -9.40 4.38 -2.95
N ALA A 174 -9.25 4.81 -1.69
CA ALA A 174 -8.28 4.22 -0.74
C ALA A 174 -8.89 2.94 -0.15
N SER A 175 -9.04 1.89 -0.99
CA SER A 175 -9.78 0.67 -0.64
C SER A 175 -9.05 -0.26 0.32
N GLY A 176 -7.76 -0.05 0.56
CA GLY A 176 -7.00 -0.71 1.62
C GLY A 176 -7.31 -0.17 3.01
N ASP A 177 -7.69 1.10 3.12
CA ASP A 177 -8.02 1.75 4.40
C ASP A 177 -9.53 1.76 4.69
N TYR A 178 -10.37 1.87 3.66
CA TYR A 178 -11.83 1.96 3.77
C TYR A 178 -12.51 1.02 2.76
N PRO A 179 -13.75 0.59 3.01
CA PRO A 179 -14.50 -0.17 2.01
C PRO A 179 -14.54 0.58 0.68
N GLY A 180 -14.14 -0.09 -0.40
CA GLY A 180 -14.04 0.49 -1.74
C GLY A 180 -15.36 1.09 -2.25
N CYS A 181 -15.29 2.02 -3.19
CA CYS A 181 -16.42 2.75 -3.76
C CYS A 181 -17.29 3.48 -2.73
N THR A 182 -16.74 3.87 -1.58
CA THR A 182 -17.43 4.69 -0.57
C THR A 182 -16.92 6.14 -0.60
N ASP A 183 -17.75 7.07 -0.10
CA ASP A 183 -17.35 8.47 0.03
C ASP A 183 -16.08 8.63 0.86
N LEU A 184 -15.91 7.81 1.92
CA LEU A 184 -14.71 7.82 2.77
C LEU A 184 -13.48 7.36 2.00
N ALA A 185 -13.57 6.26 1.23
CA ALA A 185 -12.47 5.77 0.41
C ALA A 185 -12.05 6.81 -0.64
N TYR A 186 -13.01 7.46 -1.28
CA TYR A 186 -12.74 8.48 -2.29
C TYR A 186 -12.15 9.76 -1.68
N GLN A 187 -12.70 10.26 -0.58
CA GLN A 187 -12.15 11.42 0.13
C GLN A 187 -10.71 11.14 0.61
N LYS A 188 -10.48 9.94 1.15
CA LYS A 188 -9.14 9.52 1.58
C LYS A 188 -8.17 9.48 0.40
N ALA A 189 -8.54 8.87 -0.73
CA ALA A 189 -7.68 8.80 -1.92
C ALA A 189 -7.29 10.19 -2.44
N VAL A 190 -8.24 11.14 -2.46
CA VAL A 190 -7.95 12.54 -2.82
C VAL A 190 -6.97 13.17 -1.83
N SER A 191 -7.19 12.99 -0.53
CA SER A 191 -6.31 13.55 0.51
C SER A 191 -4.92 12.93 0.50
N ASP A 192 -4.80 11.68 0.06
CA ASP A 192 -3.56 10.93 -0.05
C ASP A 192 -2.76 11.29 -1.32
N GLY A 193 -3.33 12.09 -2.22
CA GLY A 193 -2.65 12.57 -3.41
C GLY A 193 -2.75 11.64 -4.62
N ALA A 194 -3.82 10.85 -4.74
CA ALA A 194 -4.13 10.14 -5.98
C ALA A 194 -4.42 11.13 -7.11
N ASP A 195 -3.87 10.85 -8.29
CA ASP A 195 -4.11 11.65 -9.50
C ASP A 195 -5.43 11.27 -10.17
N ILE A 196 -5.79 9.99 -10.07
CA ILE A 196 -6.99 9.40 -10.68
C ILE A 196 -7.75 8.58 -9.63
N ILE A 197 -9.05 8.75 -9.63
CA ILE A 197 -9.98 7.99 -8.80
C ILE A 197 -10.71 6.99 -9.70
N ASP A 198 -10.54 5.71 -9.42
CA ASP A 198 -11.25 4.65 -10.10
C ASP A 198 -12.69 4.49 -9.54
N CYS A 199 -13.63 4.33 -10.45
CA CYS A 199 -15.04 4.10 -10.14
C CYS A 199 -15.60 3.00 -11.05
N PRO A 200 -15.55 1.73 -10.64
CA PRO A 200 -16.19 0.64 -11.36
C PRO A 200 -17.71 0.86 -11.44
N VAL A 201 -18.24 0.96 -12.66
CA VAL A 201 -19.64 1.33 -12.87
C VAL A 201 -20.55 0.11 -12.97
N GLN A 202 -21.55 0.03 -12.10
CA GLN A 202 -22.62 -0.94 -12.13
C GLN A 202 -23.97 -0.26 -12.42
N MET A 203 -24.96 -1.04 -12.90
CA MET A 203 -26.30 -0.54 -13.19
C MET A 203 -27.33 -1.09 -12.19
N THR A 204 -28.21 -0.24 -11.74
CA THR A 204 -29.40 -0.61 -10.97
C THR A 204 -30.57 -1.02 -11.87
N SER A 205 -31.62 -1.64 -11.35
CA SER A 205 -32.82 -2.02 -12.12
C SER A 205 -33.57 -0.81 -12.70
N ASP A 206 -33.47 0.35 -12.09
CA ASP A 206 -34.04 1.62 -12.55
C ASP A 206 -33.09 2.42 -13.45
N GLY A 207 -31.99 1.81 -13.91
CA GLY A 207 -31.08 2.38 -14.91
C GLY A 207 -30.15 3.46 -14.39
N ILE A 208 -29.89 3.52 -13.08
CA ILE A 208 -28.96 4.47 -12.47
C ILE A 208 -27.57 3.84 -12.42
N PRO A 209 -26.53 4.48 -13.01
CA PRO A 209 -25.15 4.02 -12.86
C PRO A 209 -24.60 4.40 -11.48
N ILE A 210 -23.95 3.45 -10.82
CA ILE A 210 -23.36 3.60 -9.49
C ILE A 210 -21.93 3.08 -9.46
N CYS A 211 -21.06 3.65 -8.62
CA CYS A 211 -19.74 3.10 -8.37
C CYS A 211 -19.86 1.91 -7.40
N LEU A 212 -19.55 0.72 -7.88
CA LEU A 212 -19.53 -0.49 -7.06
C LEU A 212 -18.65 -1.55 -7.73
N GLY A 213 -17.65 -2.06 -7.02
CA GLY A 213 -16.67 -2.99 -7.56
C GLY A 213 -17.18 -4.41 -7.83
N SER A 214 -18.44 -4.74 -7.60
CA SER A 214 -19.06 -6.01 -8.00
C SER A 214 -20.47 -5.83 -8.48
N ILE A 215 -20.83 -6.59 -9.51
CA ILE A 215 -22.21 -6.73 -9.97
C ILE A 215 -23.06 -7.56 -8.99
N ASN A 216 -22.44 -8.42 -8.21
CA ASN A 216 -23.08 -9.25 -7.20
C ASN A 216 -23.07 -8.57 -5.83
N LEU A 217 -24.22 -8.16 -5.36
CA LEU A 217 -24.39 -7.46 -4.09
C LEU A 217 -24.05 -8.32 -2.86
N LEU A 218 -24.06 -9.68 -2.99
CA LEU A 218 -23.66 -10.59 -1.90
C LEU A 218 -22.18 -10.40 -1.53
N ASP A 219 -21.33 -10.07 -2.51
CA ASP A 219 -19.89 -9.90 -2.31
C ASP A 219 -19.57 -8.60 -1.57
N ARG A 220 -20.38 -7.56 -1.79
CA ARG A 220 -20.03 -6.18 -1.43
C ARG A 220 -20.97 -5.54 -0.42
N THR A 221 -22.06 -6.20 -0.03
CA THR A 221 -23.08 -5.59 0.81
C THR A 221 -23.71 -6.55 1.80
N SER A 222 -24.48 -6.00 2.74
CA SER A 222 -25.29 -6.76 3.69
C SER A 222 -26.59 -7.31 3.10
N VAL A 223 -26.74 -7.45 1.79
CA VAL A 223 -27.97 -7.88 1.11
C VAL A 223 -28.47 -9.26 1.60
N ALA A 224 -27.54 -10.15 1.97
CA ALA A 224 -27.85 -11.47 2.54
C ALA A 224 -28.60 -11.40 3.88
N GLN A 225 -28.48 -10.29 4.62
CA GLN A 225 -29.12 -10.08 5.92
C GLN A 225 -30.51 -9.43 5.81
N LEU A 226 -30.95 -9.13 4.59
CA LEU A 226 -32.19 -8.40 4.33
C LEU A 226 -33.16 -9.26 3.51
N ARG A 227 -34.38 -8.75 3.29
CA ARG A 227 -35.47 -9.42 2.58
C ARG A 227 -35.18 -9.74 1.09
N PHE A 228 -34.04 -9.30 0.56
CA PHE A 228 -33.69 -9.44 -0.87
C PHE A 228 -33.10 -10.81 -1.25
N THR A 229 -32.93 -11.71 -0.29
CA THR A 229 -32.42 -13.09 -0.54
C THR A 229 -33.32 -13.89 -1.48
N ASN A 230 -34.59 -13.55 -1.59
CA ASN A 230 -35.52 -14.15 -2.55
C ASN A 230 -35.19 -13.80 -4.02
N LEU A 231 -34.37 -12.79 -4.26
CA LEU A 231 -33.88 -12.39 -5.58
C LEU A 231 -32.59 -13.12 -5.99
N THR A 232 -32.11 -14.05 -5.14
CA THR A 232 -30.93 -14.85 -5.45
C THR A 232 -31.17 -15.69 -6.71
N THR A 233 -30.30 -15.55 -7.69
CA THR A 233 -30.35 -16.28 -8.96
C THR A 233 -28.94 -16.65 -9.41
N THR A 234 -28.86 -17.66 -10.30
CA THR A 234 -27.58 -18.06 -10.92
C THR A 234 -27.59 -17.63 -12.38
N ILE A 235 -26.61 -16.85 -12.78
CA ILE A 235 -26.43 -16.40 -14.16
C ILE A 235 -25.01 -16.81 -14.60
N PRO A 236 -24.86 -17.99 -15.26
CA PRO A 236 -23.54 -18.58 -15.53
C PRO A 236 -22.60 -17.69 -16.38
N VAL A 237 -23.16 -16.78 -17.16
CA VAL A 237 -22.38 -15.83 -17.98
C VAL A 237 -21.72 -14.74 -17.11
N LEU A 238 -22.27 -14.45 -15.92
CA LEU A 238 -21.73 -13.46 -15.01
C LEU A 238 -20.80 -14.08 -13.96
N GLN A 239 -21.24 -15.20 -13.39
CA GLN A 239 -20.48 -15.94 -12.39
C GLN A 239 -21.01 -17.37 -12.22
N SER A 240 -20.18 -18.28 -11.74
CA SER A 240 -20.56 -19.69 -11.52
C SER A 240 -21.50 -19.90 -10.33
N GLY A 241 -21.49 -19.01 -9.34
CA GLY A 241 -22.30 -19.07 -8.13
C GLY A 241 -23.61 -18.32 -8.22
N ALA A 242 -24.50 -18.54 -7.24
CA ALA A 242 -25.72 -17.77 -7.08
C ALA A 242 -25.40 -16.36 -6.54
N GLY A 243 -26.15 -15.34 -6.96
CA GLY A 243 -25.97 -13.95 -6.55
C GLY A 243 -27.27 -13.15 -6.49
N VAL A 244 -27.22 -12.02 -5.82
CA VAL A 244 -28.22 -10.94 -5.91
C VAL A 244 -27.56 -9.80 -6.68
N PHE A 245 -28.02 -9.58 -7.89
CA PHE A 245 -27.32 -8.66 -8.82
C PHE A 245 -27.81 -7.22 -8.68
N THR A 246 -26.95 -6.24 -8.97
CA THR A 246 -27.24 -4.79 -8.88
C THR A 246 -28.47 -4.41 -9.70
N PHE A 247 -28.62 -4.97 -10.91
CA PHE A 247 -29.73 -4.73 -11.81
C PHE A 247 -31.05 -5.40 -11.37
N SER A 248 -31.06 -6.11 -10.24
CA SER A 248 -32.29 -6.67 -9.63
C SER A 248 -32.89 -5.74 -8.58
N LEU A 249 -32.19 -4.69 -8.16
CA LEU A 249 -32.64 -3.71 -7.17
C LEU A 249 -32.59 -2.30 -7.73
N THR A 250 -33.51 -1.44 -7.24
CA THR A 250 -33.49 0.00 -7.50
C THR A 250 -32.38 0.69 -6.69
N TRP A 251 -32.00 1.91 -7.10
CA TRP A 251 -31.03 2.71 -6.36
C TRP A 251 -31.47 2.96 -4.91
N ASP A 252 -32.75 3.28 -4.68
CA ASP A 252 -33.29 3.49 -3.33
C ASP A 252 -33.17 2.24 -2.42
N GLU A 253 -33.28 1.06 -2.98
CA GLU A 253 -33.08 -0.21 -2.27
C GLU A 253 -31.59 -0.46 -1.97
N ILE A 254 -30.70 -0.20 -2.93
CA ILE A 254 -29.24 -0.36 -2.77
C ILE A 254 -28.67 0.58 -1.72
N GLN A 255 -29.15 1.83 -1.65
CA GLN A 255 -28.71 2.80 -0.64
C GLN A 255 -28.96 2.34 0.82
N ARG A 256 -29.89 1.43 1.05
CA ARG A 256 -30.20 0.89 2.39
C ARG A 256 -29.28 -0.25 2.80
N LEU A 257 -28.43 -0.75 1.89
CA LEU A 257 -27.49 -1.81 2.17
C LEU A 257 -26.22 -1.24 2.86
N LYS A 258 -25.64 -2.03 3.78
CA LYS A 258 -24.29 -1.78 4.29
C LYS A 258 -23.27 -2.44 3.35
N ARG A 259 -22.13 -1.82 3.10
CA ARG A 259 -21.11 -2.30 2.15
C ARG A 259 -20.08 -3.24 2.81
N ASN A 260 -19.55 -4.20 2.00
CA ASN A 260 -18.45 -5.13 2.31
C ASN A 260 -17.55 -5.28 1.05
N VAL A 261 -16.43 -5.98 1.09
CA VAL A 261 -15.35 -5.93 0.07
C VAL A 261 -15.34 -7.10 -0.95
N GLN A 262 -15.12 -6.80 -2.24
CA GLN A 262 -14.63 -7.52 -3.48
C GLN A 262 -15.59 -8.18 -4.51
N ALA A 263 -15.35 -7.94 -5.84
CA ALA A 263 -15.24 -8.68 -7.13
C ALA A 263 -15.84 -8.03 -8.42
N PRO A 264 -15.52 -8.45 -9.70
CA PRO A 264 -15.54 -7.65 -10.95
C PRO A 264 -16.86 -7.52 -11.78
N CYS A 265 -16.82 -6.76 -12.90
CA CYS A 265 -17.94 -6.17 -13.67
C CYS A 265 -18.27 -6.83 -15.03
N ASN A 266 -19.51 -6.63 -15.63
CA ASN A 266 -19.94 -7.23 -16.90
C ASN A 266 -20.92 -6.37 -17.75
N ALA A 267 -20.39 -5.33 -18.45
CA ALA A 267 -21.19 -4.36 -19.20
C ALA A 267 -21.93 -4.95 -20.44
N ALA A 268 -21.31 -5.89 -21.15
CA ALA A 268 -21.87 -6.51 -22.35
C ALA A 268 -23.14 -7.31 -22.05
N TYR A 269 -23.18 -8.06 -20.94
CA TYR A 269 -24.37 -8.81 -20.53
C TYR A 269 -25.56 -7.89 -20.23
N LEU A 270 -25.32 -6.75 -19.55
CA LEU A 270 -26.35 -5.79 -19.17
C LEU A 270 -27.04 -5.19 -20.39
N ALA A 271 -26.29 -4.82 -21.41
CA ALA A 271 -26.83 -4.29 -22.65
C ALA A 271 -27.68 -5.34 -23.41
N ALA A 272 -27.15 -6.55 -23.56
CA ALA A 272 -27.78 -7.59 -24.37
C ALA A 272 -29.01 -8.23 -23.73
N ASN A 273 -29.00 -8.42 -22.39
CA ASN A 273 -30.01 -9.24 -21.71
C ASN A 273 -30.96 -8.45 -20.79
N GLN A 274 -30.53 -7.26 -20.33
CA GLN A 274 -31.34 -6.43 -19.41
C GLN A 274 -31.77 -5.11 -20.05
N GLY A 275 -31.37 -4.82 -21.30
CA GLY A 275 -31.64 -3.56 -21.96
C GLY A 275 -30.99 -2.35 -21.30
N LEU A 276 -30.00 -2.55 -20.46
CA LEU A 276 -29.30 -1.52 -19.70
C LEU A 276 -27.96 -1.21 -20.37
N SER A 277 -27.91 -0.13 -21.17
CA SER A 277 -26.66 0.33 -21.79
C SER A 277 -25.82 1.11 -20.82
N VAL A 278 -24.78 0.48 -20.26
CA VAL A 278 -23.77 1.14 -19.40
C VAL A 278 -23.13 2.31 -20.14
N THR A 279 -22.78 2.13 -21.42
CA THR A 279 -22.16 3.17 -22.26
C THR A 279 -23.03 4.39 -22.37
N ASP A 280 -24.34 4.22 -22.66
CA ASP A 280 -25.27 5.35 -22.79
C ASP A 280 -25.51 6.05 -21.46
N ALA A 281 -25.65 5.28 -20.37
CA ALA A 281 -25.84 5.82 -19.02
C ALA A 281 -24.62 6.64 -18.55
N VAL A 282 -23.42 6.12 -18.76
CA VAL A 282 -22.16 6.83 -18.43
C VAL A 282 -22.03 8.10 -19.28
N MET A 283 -22.26 8.01 -20.60
CA MET A 283 -22.22 9.19 -21.48
C MET A 283 -23.23 10.27 -21.07
N ASP A 284 -24.40 9.86 -20.63
CA ASP A 284 -25.47 10.75 -20.17
C ASP A 284 -25.07 11.49 -18.89
N VAL A 285 -24.50 10.76 -17.92
CA VAL A 285 -23.95 11.33 -16.66
C VAL A 285 -22.80 12.28 -16.97
N LEU A 286 -21.84 11.89 -17.82
CA LEU A 286 -20.71 12.73 -18.22
C LEU A 286 -21.18 14.01 -18.93
N ASN A 287 -22.19 13.92 -19.80
CA ASN A 287 -22.75 15.09 -20.51
C ASN A 287 -23.53 16.03 -19.58
N LYS A 288 -24.25 15.48 -18.59
CA LYS A 288 -25.01 16.25 -17.60
C LYS A 288 -24.12 16.82 -16.48
N SER A 289 -22.97 16.22 -16.22
CA SER A 289 -22.06 16.64 -15.16
C SER A 289 -21.27 17.90 -15.55
N ARG A 290 -21.02 18.78 -14.55
CA ARG A 290 -20.12 19.93 -14.73
C ARG A 290 -18.65 19.53 -14.91
N ILE A 291 -18.30 18.26 -14.70
CA ILE A 291 -16.93 17.74 -14.87
C ILE A 291 -16.48 17.90 -16.32
N ASN A 292 -17.37 17.63 -17.28
CA ASN A 292 -17.09 17.77 -18.70
C ASN A 292 -16.80 19.23 -19.16
N THR A 293 -17.16 20.22 -18.35
CA THR A 293 -16.88 21.64 -18.64
C THR A 293 -15.56 22.12 -18.05
N GLN A 294 -14.92 21.34 -17.17
CA GLN A 294 -13.66 21.69 -16.53
C GLN A 294 -12.49 21.20 -17.38
N ARG A 295 -11.79 22.11 -18.07
CA ARG A 295 -10.62 21.80 -18.94
C ARG A 295 -9.42 21.17 -18.22
N THR A 296 -9.37 21.22 -16.89
CA THR A 296 -8.26 20.74 -16.05
C THR A 296 -8.44 19.32 -15.55
N LYS A 297 -9.63 18.71 -15.69
CA LYS A 297 -9.89 17.35 -15.24
C LYS A 297 -9.96 16.39 -16.43
N LYS A 298 -9.07 15.41 -16.44
CA LYS A 298 -9.11 14.30 -17.38
C LYS A 298 -10.08 13.23 -16.90
N ILE A 299 -10.88 12.69 -17.81
CA ILE A 299 -11.70 11.50 -17.58
C ILE A 299 -11.11 10.41 -18.45
N LEU A 300 -10.77 9.29 -17.82
CA LEU A 300 -10.35 8.07 -18.47
C LEU A 300 -11.53 7.10 -18.48
N ILE A 301 -11.79 6.48 -19.63
CA ILE A 301 -12.79 5.42 -19.77
C ILE A 301 -12.05 4.10 -19.88
N GLU A 302 -12.19 3.28 -18.87
CA GLU A 302 -11.54 1.99 -18.76
C GLU A 302 -12.52 0.86 -19.06
N SER A 303 -12.03 -0.17 -19.74
CA SER A 303 -12.76 -1.42 -19.94
C SER A 303 -11.81 -2.53 -20.39
N SER A 304 -12.06 -3.77 -19.94
CA SER A 304 -11.46 -4.98 -20.49
C SER A 304 -12.19 -5.45 -21.77
N ASP A 305 -13.37 -4.90 -22.09
CA ASP A 305 -14.10 -5.18 -23.33
C ASP A 305 -13.74 -4.16 -24.43
N SER A 306 -12.96 -4.60 -25.42
CA SER A 306 -12.57 -3.75 -26.56
C SER A 306 -13.77 -3.21 -27.36
N ALA A 307 -14.90 -3.92 -27.37
CA ALA A 307 -16.12 -3.47 -28.08
C ALA A 307 -16.72 -2.26 -27.37
N VAL A 308 -16.69 -2.21 -26.05
CA VAL A 308 -17.12 -1.05 -25.25
C VAL A 308 -16.25 0.17 -25.57
N LEU A 309 -14.92 0.02 -25.60
CA LEU A 309 -14.00 1.12 -25.92
C LEU A 309 -14.19 1.62 -27.37
N LYS A 310 -14.33 0.71 -28.33
CA LYS A 310 -14.62 1.06 -29.74
C LYS A 310 -15.93 1.83 -29.87
N LEU A 311 -16.95 1.45 -29.08
CA LEU A 311 -18.24 2.16 -29.05
C LEU A 311 -18.09 3.56 -28.46
N PHE A 312 -17.34 3.75 -27.38
CA PHE A 312 -17.01 5.07 -26.83
C PHE A 312 -16.24 5.92 -27.85
N LYS A 313 -15.22 5.34 -28.50
CA LYS A 313 -14.43 6.03 -29.53
C LYS A 313 -15.30 6.54 -30.69
N ALA A 314 -16.26 5.74 -31.14
CA ALA A 314 -17.19 6.13 -32.20
C ALA A 314 -18.12 7.27 -31.80
N ARG A 315 -18.43 7.43 -30.50
CA ARG A 315 -19.36 8.43 -29.98
C ARG A 315 -18.69 9.72 -29.51
N SER A 316 -17.46 9.65 -29.03
CA SER A 316 -16.76 10.81 -28.48
C SER A 316 -15.23 10.61 -28.52
N ASN A 317 -14.53 11.64 -29.00
CA ASN A 317 -13.06 11.73 -28.96
C ASN A 317 -12.56 12.57 -27.76
N ARG A 318 -13.41 12.85 -26.77
CA ARG A 318 -13.09 13.75 -25.65
C ARG A 318 -12.38 13.06 -24.50
N HIS A 319 -12.55 11.75 -24.38
CA HIS A 319 -12.07 10.96 -23.26
C HIS A 319 -10.91 10.08 -23.71
N GLU A 320 -9.92 9.91 -22.86
CA GLU A 320 -8.87 8.91 -23.07
C GLU A 320 -9.45 7.53 -22.77
N LEU A 321 -9.19 6.58 -23.65
CA LEU A 321 -9.65 5.20 -23.53
C LEU A 321 -8.53 4.33 -23.03
N VAL A 322 -8.77 3.61 -21.94
CA VAL A 322 -7.83 2.73 -21.28
C VAL A 322 -8.29 1.29 -21.46
N TYR A 323 -7.45 0.47 -22.05
CA TYR A 323 -7.75 -0.94 -22.21
C TYR A 323 -7.11 -1.75 -21.07
N GLU A 324 -7.95 -2.37 -20.23
CA GLU A 324 -7.52 -3.29 -19.22
C GLU A 324 -7.31 -4.68 -19.84
N VAL A 325 -6.11 -5.22 -19.71
CA VAL A 325 -5.77 -6.56 -20.20
C VAL A 325 -5.88 -7.56 -19.05
N ASP A 326 -6.93 -8.36 -19.06
CA ASP A 326 -7.22 -9.36 -18.02
C ASP A 326 -6.24 -10.54 -18.02
N GLU A 327 -5.49 -10.73 -19.12
CA GLU A 327 -4.60 -11.84 -19.31
C GLU A 327 -3.12 -11.44 -19.08
N ASN A 328 -2.29 -12.43 -18.84
CA ASN A 328 -0.85 -12.24 -18.80
C ASN A 328 -0.30 -12.14 -20.25
N ILE A 329 0.19 -10.96 -20.64
CA ILE A 329 0.61 -10.65 -22.01
C ILE A 329 2.13 -10.55 -22.20
N ARG A 330 2.90 -11.19 -21.34
CA ARG A 330 4.38 -11.16 -21.38
C ARG A 330 5.00 -11.49 -22.76
N ASP A 331 4.29 -12.22 -23.61
CA ASP A 331 4.70 -12.66 -24.94
C ASP A 331 3.80 -12.10 -26.06
N ALA A 332 3.16 -10.94 -25.81
CA ALA A 332 2.28 -10.29 -26.79
C ALA A 332 3.00 -10.01 -28.11
N LEU A 333 2.30 -10.30 -29.21
CA LEU A 333 2.78 -10.03 -30.57
C LEU A 333 2.57 -8.55 -30.92
N ASP A 334 3.48 -7.98 -31.72
CA ASP A 334 3.37 -6.61 -32.19
C ASP A 334 2.06 -6.33 -32.94
N SER A 335 1.54 -7.32 -33.67
CA SER A 335 0.24 -7.20 -34.38
C SER A 335 -0.91 -7.00 -33.39
N THR A 336 -0.91 -7.71 -32.25
CA THR A 336 -1.94 -7.57 -31.21
C THR A 336 -1.85 -6.20 -30.55
N ILE A 337 -0.63 -5.72 -30.29
CA ILE A 337 -0.40 -4.39 -29.71
C ILE A 337 -0.83 -3.28 -30.69
N ALA A 338 -0.56 -3.48 -31.99
CA ALA A 338 -1.02 -2.57 -33.03
C ALA A 338 -2.55 -2.47 -33.05
N ASP A 339 -3.26 -3.60 -32.98
CA ASP A 339 -4.74 -3.63 -32.90
C ASP A 339 -5.26 -2.89 -31.65
N ILE A 340 -4.60 -3.04 -30.49
CA ILE A 340 -4.96 -2.29 -29.27
C ILE A 340 -4.79 -0.79 -29.48
N SER A 341 -3.70 -0.36 -30.12
CA SER A 341 -3.42 1.06 -30.38
C SER A 341 -4.44 1.73 -31.30
N GLU A 342 -5.20 0.94 -32.05
CA GLU A 342 -6.28 1.47 -32.91
C GLU A 342 -7.48 1.99 -32.08
N PHE A 343 -7.73 1.46 -30.87
CA PHE A 343 -8.89 1.84 -30.06
C PHE A 343 -8.58 2.37 -28.66
N ALA A 344 -7.41 2.09 -28.10
CA ALA A 344 -7.01 2.56 -26.79
C ALA A 344 -5.91 3.65 -26.86
N ASN A 345 -5.85 4.48 -25.82
CA ASN A 345 -4.84 5.52 -25.63
C ASN A 345 -3.76 5.10 -24.63
N SER A 346 -4.09 4.15 -23.75
CA SER A 346 -3.19 3.56 -22.74
C SER A 346 -3.68 2.18 -22.36
N VAL A 347 -2.86 1.41 -21.66
CA VAL A 347 -3.20 0.05 -21.23
C VAL A 347 -2.94 -0.14 -19.74
N ILE A 348 -3.77 -0.99 -19.13
CA ILE A 348 -3.58 -1.54 -17.79
C ILE A 348 -3.18 -3.00 -17.94
N ILE A 349 -2.12 -3.43 -17.25
CA ILE A 349 -1.65 -4.81 -17.24
C ILE A 349 -1.38 -5.27 -15.80
N GLY A 350 -1.48 -6.58 -15.59
CA GLY A 350 -1.12 -7.19 -14.31
C GLY A 350 0.39 -7.21 -14.08
N LYS A 351 0.81 -7.20 -12.82
CA LYS A 351 2.22 -7.26 -12.38
C LYS A 351 2.99 -8.41 -13.04
N GLU A 352 2.36 -9.57 -13.20
CA GLU A 352 3.00 -10.77 -13.79
C GLU A 352 3.27 -10.67 -15.29
N SER A 353 2.66 -9.71 -15.99
CA SER A 353 3.02 -9.42 -17.38
C SER A 353 4.40 -8.76 -17.48
N VAL A 354 4.80 -8.00 -16.46
CA VAL A 354 6.09 -7.29 -16.38
C VAL A 354 7.16 -8.16 -15.73
N PHE A 355 6.88 -8.67 -14.53
CA PHE A 355 7.74 -9.57 -13.78
C PHE A 355 6.98 -10.87 -13.49
N PRO A 356 7.19 -11.93 -14.31
CA PRO A 356 6.58 -13.23 -14.07
C PRO A 356 6.96 -13.78 -12.68
N ARG A 357 6.04 -14.44 -11.99
CA ARG A 357 6.30 -15.06 -10.69
C ARG A 357 6.56 -16.55 -10.84
N SER A 358 7.54 -17.05 -10.08
CA SER A 358 7.79 -18.47 -9.87
C SER A 358 7.74 -18.76 -8.36
N SER A 359 6.63 -19.30 -7.87
CA SER A 359 6.36 -19.45 -6.44
C SER A 359 6.33 -18.09 -5.74
N ALA A 360 7.29 -17.81 -4.85
CA ALA A 360 7.38 -16.57 -4.08
C ALA A 360 8.41 -15.57 -4.65
N PHE A 361 9.09 -15.90 -5.76
CA PHE A 361 10.15 -15.09 -6.35
C PHE A 361 9.80 -14.60 -7.75
N LEU A 362 10.46 -13.52 -8.16
CA LEU A 362 10.33 -12.96 -9.51
C LEU A 362 11.17 -13.75 -10.52
N GLY A 363 10.67 -13.83 -11.76
CA GLY A 363 11.47 -14.15 -12.94
C GLY A 363 12.07 -12.89 -13.56
N ASP A 364 12.76 -13.09 -14.70
CA ASP A 364 13.34 -12.00 -15.45
C ASP A 364 12.24 -11.04 -15.97
N GLN A 365 12.59 -9.75 -16.05
CA GLN A 365 11.71 -8.72 -16.61
C GLN A 365 11.40 -9.05 -18.07
N THR A 366 10.15 -8.90 -18.48
CA THR A 366 9.72 -9.07 -19.88
C THR A 366 9.93 -7.77 -20.66
N ASP A 367 9.84 -7.86 -21.97
CA ASP A 367 9.91 -6.72 -22.89
C ASP A 367 8.55 -6.06 -23.19
N VAL A 368 7.49 -6.47 -22.49
CA VAL A 368 6.11 -6.03 -22.80
C VAL A 368 5.92 -4.54 -22.68
N VAL A 369 6.50 -3.90 -21.65
CA VAL A 369 6.38 -2.45 -21.44
C VAL A 369 7.09 -1.70 -22.57
N GLU A 370 8.30 -2.11 -22.94
CA GLU A 370 9.05 -1.54 -24.07
C GLU A 370 8.28 -1.66 -25.39
N LYS A 371 7.69 -2.83 -25.66
CA LYS A 371 6.84 -3.04 -26.84
C LYS A 371 5.62 -2.12 -26.84
N LEU A 372 4.90 -2.01 -25.73
CA LEU A 372 3.74 -1.12 -25.63
C LEU A 372 4.13 0.35 -25.85
N HIS A 373 5.26 0.79 -25.29
CA HIS A 373 5.80 2.13 -25.52
C HIS A 373 6.18 2.39 -26.97
N ALA A 374 6.70 1.37 -27.70
CA ALA A 374 7.00 1.50 -29.13
C ALA A 374 5.74 1.84 -29.94
N PHE A 375 4.56 1.38 -29.52
CA PHE A 375 3.27 1.73 -30.08
C PHE A 375 2.61 2.99 -29.46
N LYS A 376 3.37 3.73 -28.62
CA LYS A 376 2.92 4.95 -27.94
C LYS A 376 1.74 4.72 -26.99
N LEU A 377 1.68 3.56 -26.38
CA LEU A 377 0.71 3.21 -25.35
C LEU A 377 1.36 3.35 -23.97
N PRO A 378 1.02 4.37 -23.18
CA PRO A 378 1.37 4.41 -21.75
C PRO A 378 0.86 3.18 -21.03
N VAL A 379 1.66 2.68 -20.08
CA VAL A 379 1.40 1.45 -19.35
C VAL A 379 1.13 1.75 -17.88
N TYR A 380 -0.01 1.31 -17.38
CA TYR A 380 -0.33 1.31 -15.97
C TYR A 380 -0.35 -0.13 -15.45
N VAL A 381 0.19 -0.36 -14.26
CA VAL A 381 0.28 -1.70 -13.67
C VAL A 381 -0.59 -1.81 -12.43
N GLN A 382 -1.30 -2.92 -12.29
CA GLN A 382 -2.20 -3.26 -11.18
C GLN A 382 -1.82 -4.63 -10.58
N PHE A 383 -2.13 -4.95 -9.32
CA PHE A 383 -2.53 -4.11 -8.18
C PHE A 383 -1.36 -4.00 -7.22
N PHE A 384 -1.11 -2.80 -6.66
CA PHE A 384 -0.10 -2.61 -5.63
C PHE A 384 -0.80 -2.51 -4.27
N ASP A 385 -0.51 -3.46 -3.41
CA ASP A 385 -1.05 -3.57 -2.06
C ASP A 385 0.10 -3.57 -1.05
N ASN A 386 -0.12 -2.99 0.13
CA ASN A 386 0.92 -2.88 1.16
C ASN A 386 1.13 -4.18 1.94
N GLU A 387 0.13 -5.07 1.95
CA GLU A 387 0.19 -6.31 2.69
C GLU A 387 1.34 -7.19 2.19
N PHE A 388 2.27 -7.53 3.07
CA PHE A 388 3.47 -8.29 2.74
C PHE A 388 3.19 -9.65 2.07
N VAL A 389 2.04 -10.26 2.36
CA VAL A 389 1.61 -11.52 1.75
C VAL A 389 1.29 -11.41 0.26
N SER A 390 1.02 -10.20 -0.23
CA SER A 390 0.74 -9.93 -1.64
C SER A 390 2.00 -9.80 -2.48
N GLN A 391 3.16 -9.58 -1.84
CA GLN A 391 4.42 -9.24 -2.48
C GLN A 391 5.36 -10.43 -2.65
N PRO A 392 6.13 -10.53 -3.75
CA PRO A 392 7.29 -11.42 -3.87
C PRO A 392 8.36 -11.10 -2.82
N TRP A 393 9.11 -12.10 -2.42
CA TRP A 393 10.19 -11.95 -1.43
C TRP A 393 11.34 -11.05 -1.91
N ASP A 394 11.52 -10.91 -3.21
CA ASP A 394 12.50 -10.02 -3.83
C ASP A 394 12.32 -8.55 -3.43
N PHE A 395 11.12 -8.16 -3.02
CA PHE A 395 10.81 -6.81 -2.58
C PHE A 395 10.94 -6.58 -1.07
N PHE A 396 11.41 -7.60 -0.32
CA PHE A 396 11.65 -7.49 1.14
C PHE A 396 10.42 -7.08 1.95
N SER A 397 9.22 -7.40 1.47
CA SER A 397 7.95 -6.97 2.05
C SER A 397 7.87 -5.43 2.23
N ASP A 398 8.46 -4.69 1.28
CA ASP A 398 8.50 -3.23 1.27
C ASP A 398 7.80 -2.72 -0.01
N PRO A 399 6.61 -2.11 0.11
CA PRO A 399 5.85 -1.63 -1.04
C PRO A 399 6.57 -0.53 -1.85
N TYR A 400 7.50 0.20 -1.23
CA TYR A 400 8.30 1.20 -1.96
C TYR A 400 9.33 0.54 -2.88
N VAL A 401 9.94 -0.56 -2.44
CA VAL A 401 10.85 -1.36 -3.28
C VAL A 401 10.08 -1.96 -4.44
N GLU A 402 8.88 -2.50 -4.18
CA GLU A 402 8.01 -3.02 -5.24
C GLU A 402 7.69 -1.92 -6.26
N ILE A 403 7.08 -0.81 -5.84
CA ILE A 403 6.71 0.30 -6.74
C ILE A 403 7.94 0.79 -7.53
N ASN A 404 9.09 0.93 -6.88
CA ASN A 404 10.32 1.37 -7.54
C ASN A 404 10.78 0.43 -8.65
N SER A 405 10.65 -0.88 -8.46
CA SER A 405 11.06 -1.86 -9.47
C SER A 405 10.21 -1.77 -10.73
N TYR A 406 8.93 -1.44 -10.60
CA TYR A 406 8.05 -1.22 -11.77
C TYR A 406 8.26 0.16 -12.39
N VAL A 407 8.33 1.23 -11.60
CA VAL A 407 8.41 2.61 -12.11
C VAL A 407 9.79 2.90 -12.71
N ASN A 408 10.86 2.69 -11.95
CA ASN A 408 12.22 2.98 -12.41
C ASN A 408 12.87 1.78 -13.09
N GLY A 409 12.53 0.55 -12.68
CA GLY A 409 13.09 -0.66 -13.28
C GLY A 409 12.48 -0.99 -14.64
N ALA A 410 11.15 -1.01 -14.72
CA ALA A 410 10.41 -1.40 -15.92
C ALA A 410 9.81 -0.22 -16.69
N ASP A 411 10.05 1.03 -16.28
CA ASP A 411 9.60 2.27 -16.95
C ASP A 411 8.07 2.37 -17.12
N VAL A 412 7.29 1.87 -16.15
CA VAL A 412 5.83 2.00 -16.21
C VAL A 412 5.39 3.44 -15.92
N ASN A 413 4.31 3.88 -16.56
CA ASN A 413 3.83 5.25 -16.50
C ASN A 413 2.94 5.56 -15.30
N GLY A 414 2.46 4.52 -14.61
CA GLY A 414 1.66 4.68 -13.39
C GLY A 414 1.34 3.37 -12.71
N VAL A 415 0.84 3.48 -11.49
CA VAL A 415 0.50 2.37 -10.61
C VAL A 415 -0.95 2.47 -10.15
N ILE A 416 -1.64 1.32 -10.11
CA ILE A 416 -2.99 1.20 -9.56
C ILE A 416 -2.86 0.53 -8.20
N THR A 417 -3.36 1.19 -7.16
CA THR A 417 -3.13 0.80 -5.77
C THR A 417 -4.34 1.00 -4.88
N SER A 418 -4.53 0.10 -3.92
CA SER A 418 -5.49 0.23 -2.83
C SER A 418 -5.00 1.23 -1.74
N TYR A 419 -3.70 1.59 -1.76
CA TYR A 419 -3.05 2.47 -0.79
C TYR A 419 -2.40 3.69 -1.46
N PRO A 420 -3.20 4.65 -1.95
CA PRO A 420 -2.67 5.81 -2.68
C PRO A 420 -1.71 6.66 -1.86
N ALA A 421 -1.83 6.68 -0.53
CA ALA A 421 -0.89 7.35 0.36
C ALA A 421 0.55 6.82 0.20
N THR A 422 0.73 5.50 0.11
CA THR A 422 2.04 4.87 -0.08
C THR A 422 2.65 5.25 -1.41
N ALA A 423 1.89 5.14 -2.51
CA ALA A 423 2.35 5.54 -3.84
C ALA A 423 2.66 7.04 -3.92
N SER A 424 1.85 7.90 -3.27
CA SER A 424 2.08 9.35 -3.21
C SER A 424 3.36 9.69 -2.45
N LYS A 425 3.61 9.01 -1.33
CA LYS A 425 4.86 9.14 -0.57
C LYS A 425 6.06 8.63 -1.37
N TYR A 426 5.93 7.49 -2.08
CA TYR A 426 6.95 7.01 -3.01
C TYR A 426 7.30 8.11 -4.02
N ARG A 427 6.32 8.67 -4.73
CA ARG A 427 6.50 9.76 -5.68
C ARG A 427 7.18 10.97 -5.04
N SER A 428 6.78 11.36 -3.84
CA SER A 428 7.38 12.48 -3.11
C SER A 428 8.81 12.19 -2.62
N LYS A 429 9.13 10.92 -2.30
CA LYS A 429 10.42 10.48 -1.76
C LYS A 429 11.46 10.24 -2.86
N PHE A 430 11.11 9.51 -3.91
CA PHE A 430 12.04 9.15 -5.00
C PHE A 430 12.38 10.30 -5.93
N ILE A 431 11.57 11.36 -5.92
CA ILE A 431 11.98 12.65 -6.46
C ILE A 431 13.32 13.11 -5.86
N TYR A 432 13.72 12.62 -4.69
CA TYR A 432 14.96 13.02 -3.98
C TYR A 432 16.10 11.98 -4.04
N LEU A 433 15.86 10.74 -4.42
CA LEU A 433 16.85 9.64 -4.33
C LEU A 433 17.70 9.40 -5.59
N VAL A 434 17.39 10.01 -6.72
CA VAL A 434 18.10 9.77 -8.01
C VAL A 434 19.14 10.85 -8.33
N THR A 435 19.74 11.46 -7.32
CA THR A 435 20.91 12.35 -7.50
C THR A 435 22.09 11.79 -6.71
N LEU A 436 22.58 10.62 -7.10
CA LEU A 436 23.89 10.08 -6.72
C LEU A 436 24.78 9.97 -7.95
#